data_443d863abd80ae4ca338fa57aac2ec76
#
_entry.id   443d863abd80ae4ca338fa57aac2ec76
#
_cell.length_a   1.000
_cell.length_b   1.000
_cell.length_c   1.000
_cell.angle_alpha   90.00
_cell.angle_beta   90.00
_cell.angle_gamma   90.00
#
_symmetry.space_group_name_H-M   'P 1'
#
loop_
_entity.id
_entity.type
_entity.pdbx_description
1 polymer ?
#
loop_
_entity_poly.entity_id
_entity_poly.type
_entity_poly.pdbx_seq_one_letter_code
_entity_poly.pdbx_strand_id
1 'polypeptide(L)'
;MKMILTGDVNLMNLTDPAVPFGRVADEFRAADLVFSNLECCLYEPPNHSVDNEGFYATPTVGGEALAHAHIRAVGIANNVNYGEAAILASVARLDKLGIAHTGAGADRAAARAPVILDCDGVRVGFLQRTSVYWPTNHEARERAPGVAVIQGHTAYHVPVGRVAPGVPPLNRPGVPPVILTWADPASLAAFVADVTALRAAADIVVASCHWGLGRDILGYMTEIAHAAIDHGADLVIGHGPHDVLPIELHRGKPIFYGLGSFSFHTGHGGKPHGDWVGMMARVDFDRGGVRDAACQFVRHNARNETVPCALAGESESFDELVARSAKLGAALSARGDEIALALPR
;
A
#
# COMPACT_ATOMS: atom_id res chain seq x y z
N MET A 1 -6.15 4.99 20.70
CA MET A 1 -6.98 4.86 19.49
C MET A 1 -6.41 3.75 18.63
N LYS A 2 -7.25 3.08 17.86
CA LYS A 2 -6.86 1.95 17.02
C LYS A 2 -7.05 2.28 15.54
N MET A 3 -6.01 2.09 14.73
CA MET A 3 -6.05 2.18 13.28
C MET A 3 -5.80 0.81 12.66
N ILE A 4 -6.57 0.47 11.64
CA ILE A 4 -6.37 -0.72 10.82
C ILE A 4 -5.91 -0.28 9.43
N LEU A 5 -4.84 -0.90 8.95
CA LEU A 5 -4.25 -0.66 7.65
C LEU A 5 -4.26 -1.98 6.88
N THR A 6 -4.87 -1.98 5.69
CA THR A 6 -4.99 -3.20 4.89
C THR A 6 -4.12 -3.15 3.66
N GLY A 7 -3.83 -4.30 3.09
CA GLY A 7 -3.21 -4.44 1.78
C GLY A 7 -4.13 -4.04 0.63
N ASP A 8 -3.88 -4.61 -0.54
CA ASP A 8 -4.52 -4.24 -1.80
C ASP A 8 -5.97 -4.72 -1.87
N VAL A 9 -6.88 -3.80 -2.19
CA VAL A 9 -8.32 -4.04 -2.32
C VAL A 9 -8.74 -3.82 -3.77
N ASN A 10 -9.08 -4.90 -4.44
CA ASN A 10 -9.67 -4.90 -5.78
C ASN A 10 -11.08 -5.50 -5.73
N LEU A 11 -12.07 -4.69 -6.08
CA LEU A 11 -13.49 -5.04 -6.03
C LEU A 11 -14.06 -5.37 -7.43
N MET A 12 -13.21 -5.65 -8.40
CA MET A 12 -13.63 -6.02 -9.76
C MET A 12 -14.46 -7.30 -9.74
N ASN A 13 -15.55 -7.32 -10.49
CA ASN A 13 -16.52 -8.44 -10.57
C ASN A 13 -17.25 -8.76 -9.25
N LEU A 14 -17.21 -7.86 -8.26
CA LEU A 14 -18.01 -7.99 -7.06
C LEU A 14 -19.49 -7.81 -7.38
N THR A 15 -20.32 -8.75 -6.91
CA THR A 15 -21.79 -8.73 -7.08
C THR A 15 -22.55 -8.54 -5.77
N ASP A 16 -21.96 -8.89 -4.64
CA ASP A 16 -22.52 -8.74 -3.31
C ASP A 16 -21.55 -7.91 -2.43
N PRO A 17 -21.92 -6.68 -2.04
CA PRO A 17 -21.06 -5.80 -1.27
C PRO A 17 -20.72 -6.30 0.13
N ALA A 18 -21.46 -7.27 0.68
CA ALA A 18 -21.20 -7.83 2.01
C ALA A 18 -20.05 -8.86 2.01
N VAL A 19 -19.72 -9.43 0.87
CA VAL A 19 -18.79 -10.56 0.77
C VAL A 19 -17.35 -10.21 1.13
N PRO A 20 -16.69 -9.19 0.53
CA PRO A 20 -15.25 -9.04 0.64
C PRO A 20 -14.76 -8.86 2.08
N PHE A 21 -15.54 -8.18 2.91
CA PHE A 21 -15.13 -7.79 4.26
C PHE A 21 -15.97 -8.41 5.38
N GLY A 22 -16.91 -9.29 5.06
CA GLY A 22 -17.87 -9.83 6.02
C GLY A 22 -17.23 -10.46 7.27
N ARG A 23 -16.05 -11.08 7.14
CA ARG A 23 -15.33 -11.73 8.24
C ARG A 23 -14.47 -10.78 9.09
N VAL A 24 -14.23 -9.58 8.62
CA VAL A 24 -13.45 -8.54 9.32
C VAL A 24 -14.29 -7.32 9.69
N ALA A 25 -15.56 -7.29 9.30
CA ALA A 25 -16.44 -6.14 9.45
C ALA A 25 -16.63 -5.69 10.91
N ASP A 26 -16.73 -6.64 11.86
CA ASP A 26 -16.89 -6.31 13.29
C ASP A 26 -15.62 -5.64 13.84
N GLU A 27 -14.45 -6.12 13.42
CA GLU A 27 -13.18 -5.53 13.82
C GLU A 27 -13.00 -4.13 13.20
N PHE A 28 -13.37 -3.95 11.93
CA PHE A 28 -13.32 -2.65 11.27
C PHE A 28 -14.24 -1.62 11.94
N ARG A 29 -15.43 -2.05 12.36
CA ARG A 29 -16.35 -1.18 13.11
C ARG A 29 -15.85 -0.82 14.50
N ALA A 30 -15.04 -1.69 15.11
CA ALA A 30 -14.45 -1.45 16.43
C ALA A 30 -13.17 -0.58 16.38
N ALA A 31 -12.62 -0.34 15.18
CA ALA A 31 -11.48 0.55 14.99
C ALA A 31 -11.93 2.01 14.81
N ASP A 32 -11.11 2.94 15.27
CA ASP A 32 -11.34 4.38 15.08
C ASP A 32 -11.14 4.79 13.63
N LEU A 33 -10.28 4.07 12.91
CA LEU A 33 -9.91 4.37 11.53
C LEU A 33 -9.50 3.12 10.76
N VAL A 34 -10.01 2.97 9.54
CA VAL A 34 -9.58 1.96 8.58
C VAL A 34 -9.11 2.65 7.30
N PHE A 35 -7.89 2.31 6.86
CA PHE A 35 -7.32 2.76 5.59
C PHE A 35 -6.93 1.57 4.71
N SER A 36 -7.21 1.65 3.41
CA SER A 36 -6.92 0.61 2.42
C SER A 36 -6.29 1.19 1.14
N ASN A 37 -5.46 0.43 0.45
CA ASN A 37 -5.13 0.74 -0.95
C ASN A 37 -6.27 0.23 -1.85
N LEU A 38 -7.05 1.15 -2.43
CA LEU A 38 -8.11 0.80 -3.38
C LEU A 38 -7.50 0.61 -4.76
N GLU A 39 -7.23 -0.63 -5.11
CA GLU A 39 -6.59 -1.03 -6.36
C GLU A 39 -7.60 -1.38 -7.44
N CYS A 40 -8.57 -0.49 -7.61
CA CYS A 40 -9.52 -0.45 -8.72
C CYS A 40 -10.19 0.92 -8.78
N CYS A 41 -10.65 1.34 -9.97
CA CYS A 41 -11.56 2.46 -10.12
C CYS A 41 -13.01 2.03 -9.88
N LEU A 42 -13.79 2.86 -9.19
CA LEU A 42 -15.23 2.73 -9.09
C LEU A 42 -15.87 3.33 -10.35
N TYR A 43 -15.85 2.56 -11.43
CA TYR A 43 -16.20 3.02 -12.77
C TYR A 43 -16.75 1.89 -13.65
N GLU A 44 -17.73 2.18 -14.47
CA GLU A 44 -18.22 1.29 -15.52
C GLU A 44 -17.85 1.87 -16.88
N PRO A 45 -16.88 1.27 -17.60
CA PRO A 45 -16.48 1.76 -18.89
C PRO A 45 -17.63 1.58 -19.91
N PRO A 46 -17.83 2.54 -20.83
CA PRO A 46 -18.94 2.50 -21.79
C PRO A 46 -18.80 1.35 -22.81
N ASN A 47 -17.62 0.81 -22.97
CA ASN A 47 -17.31 -0.34 -23.85
C ASN A 47 -16.38 -1.31 -23.14
N HIS A 48 -16.64 -2.63 -23.30
CA HIS A 48 -15.80 -3.67 -22.74
C HIS A 48 -14.46 -3.92 -23.49
N SER A 49 -14.20 -3.21 -24.55
CA SER A 49 -12.90 -3.22 -25.27
C SER A 49 -11.87 -2.34 -24.59
N VAL A 50 -11.82 -2.39 -23.30
CA VAL A 50 -10.98 -1.54 -22.50
C VAL A 50 -9.57 -2.05 -22.49
N ASP A 51 -8.65 -1.14 -22.60
CA ASP A 51 -7.28 -1.30 -22.22
C ASP A 51 -7.18 -2.18 -20.98
N ASN A 52 -6.50 -3.32 -21.08
CA ASN A 52 -6.33 -4.26 -19.96
C ASN A 52 -5.47 -3.67 -18.81
N GLU A 53 -5.28 -2.35 -18.81
CA GLU A 53 -4.40 -1.62 -17.91
C GLU A 53 -5.11 -1.24 -16.59
N GLY A 54 -6.41 -0.98 -16.64
CA GLY A 54 -7.20 -0.57 -15.49
C GLY A 54 -8.02 -1.71 -14.88
N PHE A 55 -8.25 -1.62 -13.58
CA PHE A 55 -9.27 -2.43 -12.89
C PHE A 55 -10.50 -1.57 -12.62
N TYR A 56 -11.67 -2.08 -12.98
CA TYR A 56 -12.93 -1.34 -12.89
C TYR A 56 -13.95 -2.15 -12.12
N ALA A 57 -14.42 -1.59 -11.01
CA ALA A 57 -15.46 -2.15 -10.18
C ALA A 57 -16.75 -1.36 -10.37
N THR A 58 -17.90 -2.05 -10.35
CA THR A 58 -19.21 -1.43 -10.39
C THR A 58 -19.34 -0.38 -9.28
N PRO A 59 -19.57 0.92 -9.60
CA PRO A 59 -19.50 2.01 -8.62
C PRO A 59 -20.45 1.84 -7.44
N THR A 60 -21.64 1.27 -7.68
CA THR A 60 -22.63 1.05 -6.63
C THR A 60 -22.15 -0.03 -5.69
N VAL A 61 -21.89 -1.24 -6.19
CA VAL A 61 -21.55 -2.41 -5.38
C VAL A 61 -20.18 -2.22 -4.69
N GLY A 62 -19.17 -1.75 -5.45
CA GLY A 62 -17.84 -1.49 -4.87
C GLY A 62 -17.87 -0.39 -3.80
N GLY A 63 -18.60 0.69 -4.04
CA GLY A 63 -18.77 1.75 -3.06
C GLY A 63 -19.52 1.32 -1.81
N GLU A 64 -20.57 0.50 -1.95
CA GLU A 64 -21.32 -0.06 -0.83
C GLU A 64 -20.43 -1.03 0.00
N ALA A 65 -19.57 -1.82 -0.66
CA ALA A 65 -18.65 -2.70 0.05
C ALA A 65 -17.70 -1.93 0.96
N LEU A 66 -17.11 -0.83 0.46
CA LEU A 66 -16.26 0.05 1.27
C LEU A 66 -17.01 0.68 2.44
N ALA A 67 -18.24 1.17 2.20
CA ALA A 67 -19.06 1.81 3.23
C ALA A 67 -19.52 0.82 4.30
N HIS A 68 -19.98 -0.38 3.92
CA HIS A 68 -20.38 -1.44 4.86
C HIS A 68 -19.22 -1.91 5.74
N ALA A 69 -18.00 -1.88 5.19
CA ALA A 69 -16.79 -2.22 5.93
C ALA A 69 -16.26 -1.07 6.80
N HIS A 70 -16.94 0.08 6.88
CA HIS A 70 -16.47 1.26 7.60
C HIS A 70 -15.05 1.73 7.20
N ILE A 71 -14.66 1.49 5.94
CA ILE A 71 -13.41 2.04 5.41
C ILE A 71 -13.59 3.54 5.25
N ARG A 72 -12.86 4.32 6.06
CA ARG A 72 -13.00 5.78 6.14
C ARG A 72 -12.07 6.52 5.20
N ALA A 73 -10.97 5.89 4.81
CA ALA A 73 -10.01 6.49 3.90
C ALA A 73 -9.40 5.43 2.96
N VAL A 74 -9.09 5.83 1.75
CA VAL A 74 -8.41 4.99 0.77
C VAL A 74 -7.27 5.73 0.08
N GLY A 75 -6.22 4.97 -0.24
CA GLY A 75 -5.20 5.38 -1.19
C GLY A 75 -5.59 4.89 -2.59
N ILE A 76 -5.44 5.75 -3.59
CA ILE A 76 -5.80 5.46 -4.98
C ILE A 76 -4.66 5.76 -5.96
N ALA A 77 -3.42 5.88 -5.49
CA ALA A 77 -2.22 5.95 -6.31
C ALA A 77 -1.66 4.54 -6.56
N ASN A 78 -2.04 3.91 -7.65
CA ASN A 78 -1.55 2.60 -8.07
C ASN A 78 -1.60 2.47 -9.61
N ASN A 79 -1.10 1.37 -10.16
CA ASN A 79 -0.98 1.19 -11.61
C ASN A 79 -2.30 0.84 -12.32
N VAL A 80 -3.35 0.50 -11.60
CA VAL A 80 -4.63 0.05 -12.18
C VAL A 80 -5.76 1.05 -11.99
N ASN A 81 -5.56 2.12 -11.23
CA ASN A 81 -6.41 3.31 -11.26
C ASN A 81 -6.04 4.12 -12.52
N TYR A 82 -6.57 3.68 -13.65
CA TYR A 82 -6.13 4.07 -14.98
C TYR A 82 -7.27 4.68 -15.81
N GLY A 83 -6.92 5.75 -16.56
CA GLY A 83 -7.83 6.48 -17.42
C GLY A 83 -8.49 7.68 -16.73
N GLU A 84 -8.43 8.84 -17.38
CA GLU A 84 -8.92 10.12 -16.82
C GLU A 84 -10.38 10.03 -16.34
N ALA A 85 -11.29 9.51 -17.20
CA ALA A 85 -12.69 9.37 -16.86
C ALA A 85 -12.92 8.43 -15.67
N ALA A 86 -12.18 7.32 -15.60
CA ALA A 86 -12.31 6.34 -14.54
C ALA A 86 -11.79 6.89 -13.19
N ILE A 87 -10.66 7.60 -13.20
CA ILE A 87 -10.11 8.27 -12.02
C ILE A 87 -11.09 9.32 -11.48
N LEU A 88 -11.59 10.21 -12.36
CA LEU A 88 -12.51 11.26 -11.93
C LEU A 88 -13.86 10.70 -11.43
N ALA A 89 -14.40 9.67 -12.08
CA ALA A 89 -15.61 9.00 -11.62
C ALA A 89 -15.41 8.31 -10.27
N SER A 90 -14.24 7.68 -10.06
CA SER A 90 -13.88 7.04 -8.80
C SER A 90 -13.77 8.06 -7.65
N VAL A 91 -13.08 9.17 -7.89
CA VAL A 91 -12.99 10.30 -6.95
C VAL A 91 -14.38 10.83 -6.58
N ALA A 92 -15.19 11.15 -7.58
CA ALA A 92 -16.55 11.66 -7.35
C ALA A 92 -17.45 10.65 -6.59
N ARG A 93 -17.24 9.35 -6.80
CA ARG A 93 -17.97 8.30 -6.07
C ARG A 93 -17.53 8.22 -4.60
N LEU A 94 -16.24 8.30 -4.34
CA LEU A 94 -15.69 8.33 -2.98
C LEU A 94 -16.16 9.56 -2.20
N ASP A 95 -16.12 10.75 -2.83
CA ASP A 95 -16.66 12.00 -2.27
C ASP A 95 -18.12 11.85 -1.86
N LYS A 96 -18.96 11.31 -2.77
CA LYS A 96 -20.39 11.08 -2.51
C LYS A 96 -20.63 10.13 -1.32
N LEU A 97 -19.73 9.20 -1.09
CA LEU A 97 -19.80 8.24 0.03
C LEU A 97 -19.21 8.81 1.33
N GLY A 98 -18.55 9.97 1.30
CA GLY A 98 -17.82 10.53 2.43
C GLY A 98 -16.57 9.72 2.79
N ILE A 99 -16.03 8.97 1.84
CA ILE A 99 -14.77 8.22 2.01
C ILE A 99 -13.61 9.12 1.58
N ALA A 100 -12.74 9.46 2.53
CA ALA A 100 -11.57 10.27 2.23
C ALA A 100 -10.61 9.52 1.29
N HIS A 101 -9.95 10.23 0.39
CA HIS A 101 -9.05 9.60 -0.57
C HIS A 101 -7.82 10.46 -0.86
N THR A 102 -6.71 9.84 -1.18
CA THR A 102 -5.46 10.48 -1.58
C THR A 102 -4.77 9.68 -2.67
N GLY A 103 -3.97 10.33 -3.49
CA GLY A 103 -3.13 9.64 -4.46
C GLY A 103 -3.57 9.73 -5.91
N ALA A 104 -4.79 10.24 -6.21
CA ALA A 104 -5.21 10.57 -7.56
C ALA A 104 -6.17 11.76 -7.54
N GLY A 105 -6.29 12.47 -8.66
CA GLY A 105 -7.13 13.65 -8.74
C GLY A 105 -7.22 14.25 -10.14
N ALA A 106 -7.92 15.38 -10.24
CA ALA A 106 -8.18 16.09 -11.49
C ALA A 106 -6.93 16.78 -12.07
N ASP A 107 -5.92 16.97 -11.25
CA ASP A 107 -4.62 17.54 -11.61
C ASP A 107 -3.54 17.08 -10.62
N ARG A 108 -2.29 17.51 -10.83
CA ARG A 108 -1.16 17.14 -9.99
C ARG A 108 -1.35 17.59 -8.54
N ALA A 109 -1.93 18.76 -8.30
CA ALA A 109 -2.13 19.28 -6.96
C ALA A 109 -3.16 18.44 -6.21
N ALA A 110 -4.29 18.16 -6.83
CA ALA A 110 -5.35 17.30 -6.28
C ALA A 110 -4.86 15.86 -6.04
N ALA A 111 -4.11 15.28 -6.99
CA ALA A 111 -3.57 13.93 -6.84
C ALA A 111 -2.57 13.83 -5.67
N ARG A 112 -1.77 14.88 -5.42
CA ARG A 112 -0.78 14.93 -4.34
C ARG A 112 -1.37 15.32 -2.99
N ALA A 113 -2.60 15.83 -2.97
CA ALA A 113 -3.23 16.30 -1.74
C ALA A 113 -3.32 15.17 -0.69
N PRO A 114 -2.90 15.43 0.55
CA PRO A 114 -3.12 14.50 1.65
C PRO A 114 -4.57 14.58 2.11
N VAL A 115 -5.01 13.55 2.86
CA VAL A 115 -6.23 13.61 3.65
C VAL A 115 -5.90 13.64 5.13
N ILE A 116 -6.69 14.38 5.91
CA ILE A 116 -6.57 14.45 7.37
C ILE A 116 -7.92 14.10 7.96
N LEU A 117 -7.93 13.10 8.85
CA LEU A 117 -9.12 12.65 9.56
C LEU A 117 -8.95 12.95 11.05
N ASP A 118 -10.00 13.47 11.65
CA ASP A 118 -10.06 13.63 13.11
C ASP A 118 -10.56 12.34 13.75
N CYS A 119 -9.80 11.83 14.72
CA CYS A 119 -10.13 10.70 15.55
C CYS A 119 -10.06 11.17 17.00
N ASP A 120 -11.19 11.54 17.59
CA ASP A 120 -11.31 12.04 18.96
C ASP A 120 -10.30 13.15 19.32
N GLY A 121 -10.13 14.11 18.39
CA GLY A 121 -9.23 15.24 18.54
C GLY A 121 -7.77 14.93 18.21
N VAL A 122 -7.44 13.73 17.70
CA VAL A 122 -6.13 13.41 17.09
C VAL A 122 -6.27 13.41 15.58
N ARG A 123 -5.51 14.27 14.92
CA ARG A 123 -5.50 14.43 13.47
C ARG A 123 -4.56 13.40 12.85
N VAL A 124 -5.13 12.46 12.10
CA VAL A 124 -4.37 11.44 11.36
C VAL A 124 -4.32 11.82 9.89
N GLY A 125 -3.13 12.05 9.38
CA GLY A 125 -2.87 12.43 7.99
C GLY A 125 -2.36 11.26 7.17
N PHE A 126 -2.92 11.10 5.96
CA PHE A 126 -2.44 10.14 4.97
C PHE A 126 -2.05 10.84 3.68
N LEU A 127 -0.99 10.36 3.06
CA LEU A 127 -0.65 10.65 1.68
C LEU A 127 -0.24 9.36 0.97
N GLN A 128 -0.53 9.25 -0.32
CA GLN A 128 -0.11 8.08 -1.10
C GLN A 128 0.61 8.48 -2.38
N ARG A 129 1.59 7.66 -2.76
CA ARG A 129 2.34 7.75 -4.03
C ARG A 129 2.49 6.38 -4.65
N THR A 130 2.58 6.35 -5.98
CA THR A 130 2.96 5.14 -6.72
C THR A 130 4.27 5.33 -7.47
N SER A 131 5.12 4.30 -7.44
CA SER A 131 6.29 4.18 -8.31
C SER A 131 6.03 3.25 -9.49
N VAL A 132 4.86 2.59 -9.52
CA VAL A 132 4.41 1.72 -10.61
C VAL A 132 3.26 2.42 -11.33
N TYR A 133 3.51 2.87 -12.55
CA TYR A 133 2.56 3.66 -13.34
C TYR A 133 2.89 3.60 -14.83
N TRP A 134 1.95 4.05 -15.65
CA TRP A 134 2.12 4.14 -17.10
C TRP A 134 2.53 5.56 -17.49
N PRO A 135 3.72 5.79 -18.05
CA PRO A 135 4.22 7.14 -18.30
C PRO A 135 3.40 7.95 -19.30
N THR A 136 2.62 7.28 -20.15
CA THR A 136 1.92 7.91 -21.28
C THR A 136 0.56 8.51 -20.90
N ASN A 137 -0.12 7.98 -19.87
CA ASN A 137 -1.53 8.35 -19.60
C ASN A 137 -1.94 8.15 -18.14
N HIS A 138 -1.02 8.23 -17.18
CA HIS A 138 -1.37 7.82 -15.81
C HIS A 138 -0.92 8.82 -14.74
N GLU A 139 0.26 9.41 -14.87
CA GLU A 139 0.71 10.45 -13.95
C GLU A 139 -0.15 11.72 -14.06
N ALA A 140 -0.61 12.24 -12.95
CA ALA A 140 -1.31 13.52 -12.90
C ALA A 140 -0.39 14.67 -13.33
N ARG A 141 -0.89 15.52 -14.23
CA ARG A 141 -0.19 16.71 -14.72
C ARG A 141 -0.81 17.98 -14.17
N GLU A 142 -0.23 19.14 -14.47
CA GLU A 142 -0.76 20.42 -13.98
C GLU A 142 -2.22 20.67 -14.32
N ARG A 143 -2.70 20.14 -15.46
CA ARG A 143 -4.06 20.31 -15.97
C ARG A 143 -4.64 19.03 -16.54
N ALA A 144 -4.22 17.87 -16.04
CA ALA A 144 -4.76 16.59 -16.47
C ALA A 144 -4.87 15.64 -15.29
N PRO A 145 -5.97 14.89 -15.21
CA PRO A 145 -6.20 13.89 -14.19
C PRO A 145 -5.16 12.77 -14.23
N GLY A 146 -4.94 12.16 -13.08
CA GLY A 146 -4.04 11.02 -12.96
C GLY A 146 -3.72 10.70 -11.51
N VAL A 147 -2.69 9.88 -11.33
CA VAL A 147 -2.19 9.45 -10.01
C VAL A 147 -0.97 10.26 -9.57
N ALA A 148 -0.75 10.29 -8.26
CA ALA A 148 0.42 10.92 -7.66
C ALA A 148 1.62 9.97 -7.71
N VAL A 149 2.64 10.35 -8.46
CA VAL A 149 3.83 9.53 -8.74
C VAL A 149 5.00 9.93 -7.86
N ILE A 150 5.80 8.95 -7.47
CA ILE A 150 7.19 9.10 -7.05
C ILE A 150 8.05 8.20 -7.92
N GLN A 151 8.86 8.79 -8.79
CA GLN A 151 9.58 8.08 -9.82
C GLN A 151 10.76 7.31 -9.25
N GLY A 152 10.93 6.06 -9.68
CA GLY A 152 12.11 5.24 -9.45
C GLY A 152 12.90 4.99 -10.73
N HIS A 153 14.19 4.78 -10.59
CA HIS A 153 15.11 4.45 -11.68
C HIS A 153 15.75 3.09 -11.48
N THR A 154 16.12 2.45 -12.58
CA THR A 154 16.84 1.18 -12.61
C THR A 154 18.10 1.29 -13.43
N ALA A 155 19.21 0.76 -12.95
CA ALA A 155 20.44 0.54 -13.70
C ALA A 155 20.93 -0.89 -13.54
N TYR A 156 21.65 -1.36 -14.55
CA TYR A 156 22.28 -2.67 -14.54
C TYR A 156 23.78 -2.49 -14.37
N HIS A 157 24.30 -2.90 -13.21
CA HIS A 157 25.73 -2.90 -12.94
C HIS A 157 26.34 -4.24 -13.33
N VAL A 158 27.26 -4.21 -14.28
CA VAL A 158 28.02 -5.42 -14.64
C VAL A 158 29.24 -5.51 -13.77
N PRO A 159 29.38 -6.56 -12.91
CA PRO A 159 30.49 -6.66 -11.99
C PRO A 159 31.82 -6.93 -12.73
N VAL A 160 32.74 -5.96 -12.72
CA VAL A 160 34.08 -6.06 -13.31
C VAL A 160 35.09 -6.77 -12.41
N GLY A 161 34.75 -6.98 -11.15
CA GLY A 161 35.56 -7.68 -10.14
C GLY A 161 34.66 -8.37 -9.14
N ARG A 162 35.23 -8.94 -8.07
CA ARG A 162 34.46 -9.47 -6.95
C ARG A 162 33.84 -8.31 -6.15
N VAL A 163 32.60 -7.95 -6.47
CA VAL A 163 31.88 -6.87 -5.79
C VAL A 163 31.33 -7.31 -4.42
N ALA A 164 31.05 -8.60 -4.27
CA ALA A 164 30.57 -9.19 -3.02
C ALA A 164 30.90 -10.70 -2.97
N PRO A 165 30.93 -11.32 -1.77
CA PRO A 165 31.02 -12.78 -1.65
C PRO A 165 29.89 -13.46 -2.42
N GLY A 166 30.21 -14.45 -3.24
CA GLY A 166 29.24 -15.21 -4.05
C GLY A 166 28.89 -14.60 -5.41
N VAL A 167 29.24 -13.34 -5.68
CA VAL A 167 29.04 -12.71 -7.00
C VAL A 167 30.27 -12.98 -7.88
N PRO A 168 30.13 -13.76 -8.97
CA PRO A 168 31.25 -14.04 -9.86
C PRO A 168 31.66 -12.79 -10.68
N PRO A 169 32.93 -12.64 -11.03
CA PRO A 169 33.39 -11.51 -11.82
C PRO A 169 32.99 -11.63 -13.31
N LEU A 170 33.01 -10.50 -14.03
CA LEU A 170 32.62 -10.36 -15.42
C LEU A 170 33.36 -11.29 -16.39
N ASN A 171 34.55 -11.78 -16.04
CA ASN A 171 35.31 -12.71 -16.87
C ASN A 171 34.69 -14.12 -16.97
N ARG A 172 33.52 -14.34 -16.34
CA ARG A 172 32.76 -15.58 -16.48
C ARG A 172 31.55 -15.34 -17.38
N PRO A 173 31.44 -16.00 -18.53
CA PRO A 173 30.26 -15.92 -19.39
C PRO A 173 28.98 -16.29 -18.63
N GLY A 174 27.90 -15.51 -18.83
CA GLY A 174 26.62 -15.77 -18.18
C GLY A 174 26.45 -15.16 -16.78
N VAL A 175 27.39 -14.35 -16.29
CA VAL A 175 27.22 -13.59 -15.05
C VAL A 175 26.05 -12.60 -15.20
N PRO A 176 25.03 -12.68 -14.34
CA PRO A 176 23.93 -11.72 -14.38
C PRO A 176 24.40 -10.35 -13.90
N PRO A 177 23.83 -9.25 -14.41
CA PRO A 177 24.07 -7.92 -13.85
C PRO A 177 23.47 -7.80 -12.45
N VAL A 178 24.05 -6.93 -11.64
CA VAL A 178 23.40 -6.49 -10.38
C VAL A 178 22.41 -5.38 -10.72
N ILE A 179 21.18 -5.51 -10.27
CA ILE A 179 20.14 -4.50 -10.44
C ILE A 179 20.28 -3.46 -9.33
N LEU A 180 20.49 -2.21 -9.74
CA LEU A 180 20.51 -1.06 -8.84
C LEU A 180 19.25 -0.23 -9.10
N THR A 181 18.60 0.20 -8.02
CA THR A 181 17.43 1.09 -8.11
C THR A 181 17.60 2.25 -7.14
N TRP A 182 17.08 3.42 -7.51
CA TRP A 182 17.07 4.62 -6.68
C TRP A 182 15.85 5.48 -7.00
N ALA A 183 15.41 6.32 -6.06
CA ALA A 183 14.34 7.29 -6.29
C ALA A 183 14.86 8.46 -7.14
N ASP A 184 14.04 9.00 -8.04
CA ASP A 184 14.36 10.24 -8.73
C ASP A 184 14.52 11.37 -7.72
N PRO A 185 15.64 12.12 -7.73
CA PRO A 185 15.91 13.13 -6.70
C PRO A 185 14.87 14.25 -6.64
N ALA A 186 14.33 14.71 -7.79
CA ALA A 186 13.34 15.77 -7.82
C ALA A 186 11.99 15.29 -7.33
N SER A 187 11.59 14.09 -7.72
CA SER A 187 10.37 13.43 -7.28
C SER A 187 10.41 13.12 -5.77
N LEU A 188 11.55 12.65 -5.27
CA LEU A 188 11.77 12.40 -3.84
C LEU A 188 11.72 13.71 -3.03
N ALA A 189 12.37 14.78 -3.50
CA ALA A 189 12.33 16.08 -2.84
C ALA A 189 10.89 16.65 -2.77
N ALA A 190 10.10 16.47 -3.82
CA ALA A 190 8.70 16.88 -3.83
C ALA A 190 7.86 16.06 -2.84
N PHE A 191 8.09 14.75 -2.74
CA PHE A 191 7.45 13.88 -1.75
C PHE A 191 7.81 14.28 -0.32
N VAL A 192 9.08 14.53 -0.04
CA VAL A 192 9.57 15.01 1.27
C VAL A 192 8.91 16.33 1.67
N ALA A 193 8.75 17.26 0.73
CA ALA A 193 8.04 18.51 0.99
C ALA A 193 6.57 18.28 1.39
N ASP A 194 5.88 17.32 0.72
CA ASP A 194 4.50 16.96 1.05
C ASP A 194 4.39 16.30 2.43
N VAL A 195 5.30 15.38 2.78
CA VAL A 195 5.34 14.75 4.11
C VAL A 195 5.58 15.79 5.20
N THR A 196 6.53 16.70 4.98
CA THR A 196 6.86 17.80 5.93
C THR A 196 5.67 18.73 6.14
N ALA A 197 4.97 19.10 5.07
CA ALA A 197 3.77 19.93 5.15
C ALA A 197 2.63 19.19 5.88
N LEU A 198 2.44 17.90 5.62
CA LEU A 198 1.45 17.10 6.31
C LEU A 198 1.78 16.96 7.80
N ARG A 199 3.05 16.77 8.18
CA ARG A 199 3.49 16.73 9.58
C ARG A 199 3.14 18.02 10.33
N ALA A 200 3.21 19.15 9.69
CA ALA A 200 2.83 20.42 10.31
C ALA A 200 1.30 20.54 10.54
N ALA A 201 0.51 19.78 9.81
CA ALA A 201 -0.96 19.82 9.84
C ALA A 201 -1.61 18.66 10.62
N ALA A 202 -0.91 17.57 10.88
CA ALA A 202 -1.44 16.34 11.49
C ALA A 202 -0.61 15.89 12.70
N ASP A 203 -1.25 15.23 13.65
CA ASP A 203 -0.61 14.69 14.86
C ASP A 203 0.02 13.32 14.60
N ILE A 204 -0.54 12.56 13.66
CA ILE A 204 -0.01 11.28 13.15
C ILE A 204 0.06 11.36 11.63
N VAL A 205 1.16 10.92 11.05
CA VAL A 205 1.37 10.90 9.59
C VAL A 205 1.68 9.49 9.11
N VAL A 206 0.88 9.00 8.18
CA VAL A 206 1.06 7.73 7.49
C VAL A 206 1.39 7.97 6.02
N ALA A 207 2.54 7.49 5.58
CA ALA A 207 2.91 7.48 4.17
C ALA A 207 2.57 6.11 3.57
N SER A 208 1.72 6.10 2.55
CA SER A 208 1.34 4.91 1.80
C SER A 208 2.06 4.91 0.45
N CYS A 209 2.70 3.82 0.09
CA CYS A 209 3.49 3.71 -1.13
C CYS A 209 3.09 2.46 -1.91
N HIS A 210 2.67 2.65 -3.17
CA HIS A 210 2.46 1.56 -4.09
C HIS A 210 3.71 1.40 -4.96
N TRP A 211 4.45 0.28 -4.79
CA TRP A 211 5.81 0.10 -5.30
C TRP A 211 6.21 -1.36 -5.46
N GLY A 212 7.46 -1.59 -5.85
CA GLY A 212 8.11 -2.89 -5.79
C GLY A 212 7.90 -3.77 -7.01
N LEU A 213 8.57 -4.90 -6.98
CA LEU A 213 8.48 -5.96 -7.97
C LEU A 213 8.80 -7.29 -7.26
N GLY A 214 7.78 -8.15 -7.13
CA GLY A 214 7.93 -9.42 -6.44
C GLY A 214 8.33 -9.26 -4.96
N ARG A 215 9.13 -10.19 -4.44
CA ARG A 215 9.37 -10.34 -3.00
C ARG A 215 10.59 -9.59 -2.45
N ASP A 216 11.29 -8.84 -3.30
CA ASP A 216 12.50 -8.12 -2.89
C ASP A 216 12.21 -6.67 -2.50
N ILE A 217 12.89 -6.19 -1.45
CA ILE A 217 12.92 -4.77 -1.14
C ILE A 217 14.00 -4.13 -2.03
N LEU A 218 13.57 -3.26 -2.91
CA LEU A 218 14.44 -2.57 -3.85
C LEU A 218 15.01 -1.28 -3.23
N GLY A 219 16.19 -0.83 -3.68
CA GLY A 219 16.89 0.33 -3.10
C GLY A 219 16.04 1.58 -3.04
N TYR A 220 15.29 1.90 -4.11
CA TYR A 220 14.41 3.08 -4.14
C TYR A 220 13.27 3.01 -3.10
N MET A 221 12.78 1.80 -2.76
CA MET A 221 11.75 1.63 -1.74
C MET A 221 12.29 2.04 -0.36
N THR A 222 13.51 1.61 -0.05
CA THR A 222 14.20 1.98 1.18
C THR A 222 14.46 3.48 1.25
N GLU A 223 14.93 4.10 0.15
CA GLU A 223 15.17 5.55 0.08
C GLU A 223 13.88 6.34 0.35
N ILE A 224 12.77 5.98 -0.29
CA ILE A 224 11.47 6.65 -0.11
C ILE A 224 10.95 6.44 1.31
N ALA A 225 10.99 5.23 1.86
CA ALA A 225 10.51 4.92 3.20
C ALA A 225 11.30 5.66 4.27
N HIS A 226 12.63 5.63 4.19
CA HIS A 226 13.49 6.35 5.12
C HIS A 226 13.27 7.85 5.03
N ALA A 227 13.19 8.41 3.82
CA ALA A 227 12.90 9.83 3.63
C ALA A 227 11.56 10.23 4.23
N ALA A 228 10.51 9.41 4.11
CA ALA A 228 9.22 9.66 4.75
C ALA A 228 9.36 9.76 6.28
N ILE A 229 9.98 8.77 6.90
CA ILE A 229 10.18 8.74 8.36
C ILE A 229 11.07 9.91 8.83
N ASP A 230 12.16 10.17 8.13
CA ASP A 230 13.11 11.21 8.47
C ASP A 230 12.51 12.63 8.42
N HIS A 231 11.45 12.81 7.62
CA HIS A 231 10.77 14.10 7.45
C HIS A 231 9.38 14.16 8.07
N GLY A 232 9.04 13.20 8.95
CA GLY A 232 7.89 13.36 9.84
C GLY A 232 6.79 12.31 9.71
N ALA A 233 6.90 11.31 8.87
CA ALA A 233 5.99 10.18 8.92
C ALA A 233 6.21 9.37 10.22
N ASP A 234 5.12 8.89 10.80
CA ASP A 234 5.14 8.00 11.98
C ASP A 234 5.10 6.54 11.56
N LEU A 235 4.67 6.27 10.32
CA LEU A 235 4.47 4.95 9.77
C LEU A 235 4.55 5.01 8.24
N VAL A 236 5.13 3.96 7.63
CA VAL A 236 5.08 3.72 6.18
C VAL A 236 4.42 2.38 5.92
N ILE A 237 3.50 2.33 4.95
CA ILE A 237 2.86 1.11 4.45
C ILE A 237 3.07 0.96 2.96
N GLY A 238 3.42 -0.24 2.53
CA GLY A 238 3.69 -0.58 1.13
C GLY A 238 2.64 -1.50 0.53
N HIS A 239 2.43 -1.32 -0.77
CA HIS A 239 1.45 -1.99 -1.62
C HIS A 239 2.06 -2.33 -2.98
N GLY A 240 1.39 -3.17 -3.78
CA GLY A 240 1.71 -3.41 -5.20
C GLY A 240 2.30 -4.76 -5.53
N PRO A 241 3.27 -5.34 -4.80
CA PRO A 241 3.79 -6.69 -5.09
C PRO A 241 2.80 -7.82 -4.88
N HIS A 242 1.69 -7.58 -4.18
CA HIS A 242 0.71 -8.58 -3.73
C HIS A 242 1.29 -9.67 -2.82
N ASP A 243 2.49 -9.44 -2.30
CA ASP A 243 3.22 -10.30 -1.39
C ASP A 243 3.39 -9.63 -0.03
N VAL A 244 3.45 -10.45 1.02
CA VAL A 244 3.90 -10.01 2.34
C VAL A 244 5.39 -9.75 2.30
N LEU A 245 5.77 -8.48 2.47
CA LEU A 245 7.17 -8.08 2.55
C LEU A 245 7.60 -7.82 4.00
N PRO A 246 8.92 -7.85 4.28
CA PRO A 246 9.45 -7.62 5.62
C PRO A 246 9.01 -6.28 6.23
N ILE A 247 9.08 -6.24 7.55
CA ILE A 247 8.87 -5.03 8.34
C ILE A 247 10.25 -4.52 8.76
N GLU A 248 10.47 -3.22 8.67
CA GLU A 248 11.66 -2.53 9.16
C GLU A 248 11.30 -1.63 10.35
N LEU A 249 12.26 -1.43 11.24
CA LEU A 249 12.18 -0.41 12.28
C LEU A 249 13.24 0.67 12.03
N HIS A 250 12.86 1.76 11.35
CA HIS A 250 13.74 2.87 11.06
C HIS A 250 13.52 4.01 12.07
N ARG A 251 14.57 4.37 12.81
CA ARG A 251 14.50 5.38 13.90
C ARG A 251 13.36 5.13 14.90
N GLY A 252 13.09 3.86 15.18
CA GLY A 252 12.04 3.46 16.10
C GLY A 252 10.61 3.53 15.53
N LYS A 253 10.45 3.80 14.24
CA LYS A 253 9.16 3.89 13.54
C LYS A 253 9.00 2.75 12.54
N PRO A 254 7.81 2.14 12.44
CA PRO A 254 7.58 0.97 11.61
C PRO A 254 7.45 1.31 10.12
N ILE A 255 8.04 0.47 9.29
CA ILE A 255 7.89 0.43 7.84
C ILE A 255 7.41 -0.96 7.47
N PHE A 256 6.18 -1.09 7.01
CA PHE A 256 5.63 -2.31 6.41
C PHE A 256 5.88 -2.22 4.90
N TYR A 257 6.88 -2.89 4.37
CA TYR A 257 7.24 -2.78 2.95
C TYR A 257 6.21 -3.34 1.99
N GLY A 258 5.37 -4.28 2.43
CA GLY A 258 4.26 -4.82 1.66
C GLY A 258 3.25 -5.51 2.54
N LEU A 259 1.99 -5.03 2.49
CA LEU A 259 0.89 -5.67 3.20
C LEU A 259 0.24 -6.79 2.37
N GLY A 260 0.66 -6.98 1.10
CA GLY A 260 0.08 -7.97 0.21
C GLY A 260 -1.36 -7.68 -0.21
N SER A 261 -2.04 -8.69 -0.73
CA SER A 261 -3.46 -8.61 -1.07
C SER A 261 -4.33 -8.64 0.19
N PHE A 262 -5.47 -7.92 0.16
CA PHE A 262 -6.44 -7.96 1.26
C PHE A 262 -7.83 -8.42 0.79
N SER A 263 -8.29 -7.89 -0.34
CA SER A 263 -9.47 -8.38 -1.04
C SER A 263 -9.16 -8.33 -2.54
N PHE A 264 -8.67 -9.42 -3.10
CA PHE A 264 -8.13 -9.43 -4.44
C PHE A 264 -8.45 -10.76 -5.13
N HIS A 265 -9.59 -10.82 -5.81
CA HIS A 265 -10.06 -12.04 -6.44
C HIS A 265 -9.77 -12.10 -7.93
N THR A 266 -9.93 -10.98 -8.62
CA THR A 266 -9.82 -10.91 -10.07
C THR A 266 -8.61 -10.06 -10.45
N GLY A 267 -7.72 -10.60 -11.27
CA GLY A 267 -6.56 -9.90 -11.80
C GLY A 267 -6.72 -9.47 -13.26
N HIS A 268 -5.63 -9.18 -13.92
CA HIS A 268 -5.58 -8.74 -15.32
C HIS A 268 -6.30 -9.73 -16.26
N GLY A 269 -7.04 -9.18 -17.21
CA GLY A 269 -7.83 -9.95 -18.17
C GLY A 269 -9.02 -10.69 -17.56
N GLY A 270 -9.48 -10.29 -16.37
CA GLY A 270 -10.62 -10.90 -15.68
C GLY A 270 -10.35 -12.31 -15.13
N LYS A 271 -9.10 -12.73 -15.03
CA LYS A 271 -8.72 -14.05 -14.52
C LYS A 271 -8.69 -14.06 -13.00
N PRO A 272 -9.02 -15.19 -12.35
CA PRO A 272 -8.81 -15.32 -10.92
C PRO A 272 -7.34 -15.03 -10.54
N HIS A 273 -7.14 -14.28 -9.46
CA HIS A 273 -5.80 -13.90 -8.96
C HIS A 273 -5.13 -15.05 -8.21
N GLY A 274 -5.50 -16.21 -8.20
CA GLY A 274 -4.85 -17.31 -7.50
C GLY A 274 -4.91 -17.17 -5.97
N ASP A 275 -4.20 -18.06 -5.30
CA ASP A 275 -4.11 -18.04 -3.84
C ASP A 275 -3.02 -17.06 -3.37
N TRP A 276 -3.26 -16.36 -2.25
CA TRP A 276 -2.35 -15.36 -1.70
C TRP A 276 -2.42 -15.29 -0.17
N VAL A 277 -1.35 -14.79 0.43
CA VAL A 277 -1.29 -14.37 1.82
C VAL A 277 -1.09 -12.85 1.84
N GLY A 278 -1.91 -12.16 2.62
CA GLY A 278 -1.73 -10.74 2.90
C GLY A 278 -1.61 -10.47 4.39
N MET A 279 -1.48 -9.19 4.75
CA MET A 279 -1.45 -8.74 6.13
C MET A 279 -2.47 -7.63 6.38
N MET A 280 -3.04 -7.65 7.56
CA MET A 280 -3.78 -6.54 8.14
C MET A 280 -2.96 -5.99 9.31
N ALA A 281 -2.49 -4.76 9.21
CA ALA A 281 -1.76 -4.11 10.29
C ALA A 281 -2.71 -3.43 11.27
N ARG A 282 -2.44 -3.57 12.55
CA ARG A 282 -3.13 -2.94 13.67
C ARG A 282 -2.17 -2.01 14.38
N VAL A 283 -2.54 -0.75 14.50
CA VAL A 283 -1.68 0.27 15.08
C VAL A 283 -2.44 1.02 16.15
N ASP A 284 -1.97 0.94 17.39
CA ASP A 284 -2.45 1.79 18.46
C ASP A 284 -1.66 3.09 18.48
N PHE A 285 -2.34 4.22 18.59
CA PHE A 285 -1.74 5.55 18.52
C PHE A 285 -2.43 6.56 19.44
N ASP A 286 -1.71 7.60 19.77
CA ASP A 286 -2.23 8.82 20.39
C ASP A 286 -1.49 10.06 19.81
N ARG A 287 -1.72 11.25 20.34
CA ARG A 287 -1.03 12.47 19.89
C ARG A 287 0.50 12.41 19.94
N GLY A 288 1.04 11.53 20.76
CA GLY A 288 2.50 11.36 20.92
C GLY A 288 3.11 10.37 19.94
N GLY A 289 2.33 9.75 19.04
CA GLY A 289 2.83 8.82 18.04
C GLY A 289 2.22 7.41 18.13
N VAL A 290 2.84 6.48 17.44
CA VAL A 290 2.51 5.05 17.47
C VAL A 290 2.93 4.45 18.83
N ARG A 291 2.03 3.70 19.47
CA ARG A 291 2.22 3.10 20.81
C ARG A 291 2.39 1.59 20.76
N ASP A 292 1.66 0.94 19.87
CA ASP A 292 1.77 -0.49 19.58
C ASP A 292 1.57 -0.72 18.09
N ALA A 293 2.22 -1.72 17.54
CA ALA A 293 2.02 -2.14 16.17
C ALA A 293 2.07 -3.67 16.09
N ALA A 294 1.08 -4.23 15.42
CA ALA A 294 0.99 -5.66 15.14
C ALA A 294 0.42 -5.87 13.74
N CYS A 295 0.53 -7.07 13.23
CA CYS A 295 -0.20 -7.48 12.04
C CYS A 295 -0.78 -8.89 12.21
N GLN A 296 -1.71 -9.25 11.37
CA GLN A 296 -2.25 -10.60 11.26
C GLN A 296 -2.31 -10.98 9.79
N PHE A 297 -1.95 -12.21 9.49
CA PHE A 297 -2.13 -12.75 8.14
C PHE A 297 -3.60 -12.86 7.78
N VAL A 298 -3.90 -12.64 6.52
CA VAL A 298 -5.23 -12.81 5.92
C VAL A 298 -5.12 -13.60 4.63
N ARG A 299 -6.19 -14.34 4.31
CA ARG A 299 -6.38 -15.04 3.04
C ARG A 299 -7.79 -14.80 2.53
N HIS A 300 -8.09 -15.24 1.33
CA HIS A 300 -9.46 -15.36 0.87
C HIS A 300 -9.95 -16.82 0.96
N ASN A 301 -11.23 -17.00 1.13
CA ASN A 301 -11.88 -18.31 1.06
C ASN A 301 -12.57 -18.54 -0.29
N ALA A 302 -13.19 -19.70 -0.47
CA ALA A 302 -13.91 -20.07 -1.70
C ALA A 302 -15.08 -19.12 -2.06
N ARG A 303 -15.54 -18.26 -1.15
CA ARG A 303 -16.58 -17.24 -1.37
C ARG A 303 -16.00 -15.84 -1.60
N ASN A 304 -14.67 -15.72 -1.67
CA ASN A 304 -13.95 -14.45 -1.75
C ASN A 304 -14.14 -13.51 -0.55
N GLU A 305 -14.45 -14.06 0.60
CA GLU A 305 -14.37 -13.33 1.85
C GLU A 305 -12.91 -13.24 2.29
N THR A 306 -12.45 -12.08 2.72
CA THR A 306 -11.17 -11.92 3.42
C THR A 306 -11.29 -12.53 4.81
N VAL A 307 -10.41 -13.46 5.15
CA VAL A 307 -10.45 -14.24 6.39
C VAL A 307 -9.15 -14.04 7.17
N PRO A 308 -9.21 -13.55 8.43
CA PRO A 308 -8.04 -13.57 9.31
C PRO A 308 -7.57 -15.00 9.56
N CYS A 309 -6.25 -15.22 9.47
CA CYS A 309 -5.64 -16.53 9.66
C CYS A 309 -5.27 -16.76 11.12
N ALA A 310 -5.45 -17.99 11.60
CA ALA A 310 -4.76 -18.45 12.80
C ALA A 310 -3.27 -18.59 12.50
N LEU A 311 -2.41 -18.02 13.35
CA LEU A 311 -0.96 -17.99 13.13
C LEU A 311 -0.35 -19.39 13.03
N ALA A 312 -0.92 -20.35 13.76
CA ALA A 312 -0.49 -21.76 13.70
C ALA A 312 -0.65 -22.39 12.31
N GLY A 313 -1.57 -21.88 11.48
CA GLY A 313 -1.76 -22.35 10.11
C GLY A 313 -0.81 -21.70 9.10
N GLU A 314 -0.09 -20.64 9.50
CA GLU A 314 0.80 -19.82 8.66
C GLU A 314 2.24 -19.80 9.17
N SER A 315 2.69 -20.89 9.80
CA SER A 315 4.00 -20.96 10.47
C SER A 315 5.17 -20.67 9.54
N GLU A 316 5.14 -21.17 8.30
CA GLU A 316 6.20 -20.93 7.32
C GLU A 316 6.28 -19.44 6.92
N SER A 317 5.14 -18.82 6.65
CA SER A 317 5.04 -17.38 6.35
C SER A 317 5.49 -16.52 7.53
N PHE A 318 5.16 -16.95 8.75
CA PHE A 318 5.58 -16.28 9.97
C PHE A 318 7.09 -16.35 10.17
N ASP A 319 7.68 -17.54 10.08
CA ASP A 319 9.12 -17.75 10.25
C ASP A 319 9.92 -16.95 9.20
N GLU A 320 9.45 -16.95 7.95
CA GLU A 320 10.06 -16.14 6.89
C GLU A 320 9.98 -14.63 7.20
N LEU A 321 8.78 -14.14 7.58
CA LEU A 321 8.59 -12.72 7.93
C LEU A 321 9.50 -12.31 9.08
N VAL A 322 9.57 -13.10 10.15
CA VAL A 322 10.46 -12.87 11.30
C VAL A 322 11.93 -12.82 10.87
N ALA A 323 12.39 -13.84 10.12
CA ALA A 323 13.78 -13.92 9.70
C ALA A 323 14.21 -12.78 8.78
N ARG A 324 13.32 -12.35 7.88
CA ARG A 324 13.58 -11.25 6.95
C ARG A 324 13.54 -9.89 7.66
N SER A 325 12.56 -9.67 8.54
CA SER A 325 12.40 -8.42 9.30
C SER A 325 13.53 -8.21 10.33
N ALA A 326 14.04 -9.28 10.93
CA ALA A 326 15.19 -9.20 11.83
C ALA A 326 16.44 -8.60 11.17
N LYS A 327 16.63 -8.84 9.87
CA LYS A 327 17.74 -8.24 9.08
C LYS A 327 17.58 -6.72 8.89
N LEU A 328 16.37 -6.20 9.11
CA LEU A 328 16.00 -4.79 9.00
C LEU A 328 15.76 -4.14 10.38
N GLY A 329 16.27 -4.78 11.44
CA GLY A 329 16.18 -4.23 12.79
C GLY A 329 14.83 -4.38 13.49
N ALA A 330 13.84 -5.06 12.87
CA ALA A 330 12.55 -5.29 13.49
C ALA A 330 12.52 -6.64 14.22
N ALA A 331 12.13 -6.62 15.50
CA ALA A 331 11.90 -7.83 16.30
C ALA A 331 10.39 -8.13 16.31
N LEU A 332 10.01 -9.26 15.75
CA LEU A 332 8.63 -9.73 15.68
C LEU A 332 8.43 -10.94 16.59
N SER A 333 7.26 -11.04 17.20
CA SER A 333 6.87 -12.16 18.07
C SER A 333 5.39 -12.49 17.96
N ALA A 334 5.05 -13.76 18.17
CA ALA A 334 3.65 -14.18 18.21
C ALA A 334 2.93 -13.61 19.46
N ARG A 335 1.73 -13.08 19.26
CA ARG A 335 0.81 -12.59 20.30
C ARG A 335 -0.59 -13.13 20.00
N GLY A 336 -0.85 -14.39 20.34
CA GLY A 336 -2.04 -15.12 19.86
C GLY A 336 -1.94 -15.35 18.35
N ASP A 337 -2.95 -14.91 17.60
CA ASP A 337 -2.94 -14.97 16.14
C ASP A 337 -2.32 -13.71 15.49
N GLU A 338 -1.90 -12.73 16.30
CA GLU A 338 -1.19 -11.54 15.84
C GLU A 338 0.33 -11.72 15.87
N ILE A 339 1.00 -10.94 15.06
CA ILE A 339 2.46 -10.79 15.01
C ILE A 339 2.79 -9.40 15.53
N ALA A 340 3.25 -9.32 16.77
CA ALA A 340 3.58 -8.06 17.42
C ALA A 340 4.99 -7.57 17.02
N LEU A 341 5.11 -6.27 16.74
CA LEU A 341 6.37 -5.58 16.51
C LEU A 341 6.86 -4.96 17.83
N ALA A 342 8.09 -5.27 18.23
CA ALA A 342 8.69 -4.62 19.39
C ALA A 342 9.11 -3.19 19.05
N LEU A 343 8.35 -2.20 19.54
CA LEU A 343 8.69 -0.79 19.42
C LEU A 343 9.63 -0.36 20.58
N PRO A 344 10.57 0.57 20.37
CA PRO A 344 11.37 1.13 21.44
C PRO A 344 10.44 1.90 22.42
N ARG A 345 10.76 1.81 23.71
CA ARG A 345 10.02 2.49 24.78
C ARG A 345 10.42 3.95 24.87
#